data_089f4c8ff009a12c6631ba427f8f8736
#
_entry.id   089f4c8ff009a12c6631ba427f8f8736
#
_cell.length_a   1.000
_cell.length_b   1.000
_cell.length_c   1.000
_cell.angle_alpha   90.00
_cell.angle_beta   90.00
_cell.angle_gamma   90.00
#
_symmetry.space_group_name_H-M   'P 1'
#
loop_
_entity.id
_entity.type
_entity.pdbx_description
1 polymer ?
#
loop_
_entity_poly.entity_id
_entity_poly.type
_entity_poly.pdbx_seq_one_letter_code
_entity_poly.pdbx_strand_id
1 'polypeptide(L)'
;MVVYSFYESDPRVRQYATALKERGDIVDVIALRREGDEDFGVVEGVNVFRIQPRPVNERRKRDYTGRIARFMLNSAAVLTKRHRQNPYQLVHVHSVPDFLVFSALVPKLSGAAVILDIHDLLPELYASKFRVPQDSFWFKLMVFAERRSCAFADHVIVANDLWRERLIGRSVPASKCTTVRNYPVLDLFKSCVRERKNGKFLITYPGSLNKHQGLEVAIRAFGRVSGRMPNAEFHIYGEGADKPRLMQLATDMHLDDRVFFHNGMPSRDIARVMVNTDLAVEPKMSQIAFSNEAASTKILEFMAAGVPIVASRTSIHSRYYDDTILKYYDADNDEALAECIFAMWSNPDERREQVLRANQYVDQNNWEAKRGEYLRLVDTLTLRH
;
A
#
# COMPACT_ATOMS: atom_id res chain seq x y z
N MET A 1 5.62 18.12 4.27
CA MET A 1 5.44 16.68 4.54
C MET A 1 6.76 16.04 4.93
N VAL A 2 6.74 14.98 5.75
CA VAL A 2 7.95 14.22 6.13
C VAL A 2 7.68 12.74 5.92
N VAL A 3 8.56 12.05 5.18
CA VAL A 3 8.39 10.64 4.86
C VAL A 3 9.73 9.89 4.80
N TYR A 4 9.83 8.73 5.47
CA TYR A 4 11.00 7.85 5.41
C TYR A 4 10.92 6.90 4.20
N SER A 5 10.68 7.47 3.02
CA SER A 5 10.65 6.78 1.73
C SER A 5 11.21 7.68 0.62
N PHE A 6 11.31 7.12 -0.59
CA PHE A 6 11.62 7.91 -1.79
C PHE A 6 10.31 8.52 -2.32
N TYR A 7 10.21 9.84 -2.34
CA TYR A 7 8.99 10.56 -2.74
C TYR A 7 8.43 10.10 -4.10
N GLU A 8 9.31 9.96 -5.08
CA GLU A 8 8.94 9.61 -6.46
C GLU A 8 8.29 8.24 -6.61
N SER A 9 8.54 7.34 -5.65
CA SER A 9 7.96 5.98 -5.64
C SER A 9 6.89 5.76 -4.56
N ASP A 10 6.48 6.82 -3.85
CA ASP A 10 5.44 6.74 -2.83
C ASP A 10 4.12 7.34 -3.35
N PRO A 11 3.20 6.53 -3.89
CA PRO A 11 1.99 7.04 -4.52
C PRO A 11 1.08 7.77 -3.54
N ARG A 12 1.02 7.34 -2.26
CA ARG A 12 0.18 7.96 -1.24
C ARG A 12 0.63 9.38 -0.91
N VAL A 13 1.92 9.55 -0.66
CA VAL A 13 2.49 10.88 -0.35
C VAL A 13 2.37 11.81 -1.56
N ARG A 14 2.61 11.28 -2.78
CA ARG A 14 2.45 12.05 -4.01
C ARG A 14 1.01 12.52 -4.21
N GLN A 15 0.02 11.67 -4.00
CA GLN A 15 -1.40 12.03 -4.11
C GLN A 15 -1.75 13.21 -3.18
N TYR A 16 -1.33 13.17 -1.93
CA TYR A 16 -1.55 14.27 -0.98
C TYR A 16 -0.82 15.56 -1.41
N ALA A 17 0.45 15.44 -1.76
CA ALA A 17 1.26 16.59 -2.16
C ALA A 17 0.72 17.25 -3.44
N THR A 18 0.36 16.46 -4.45
CA THR A 18 -0.22 16.94 -5.71
C THR A 18 -1.57 17.61 -5.47
N ALA A 19 -2.47 17.02 -4.67
CA ALA A 19 -3.77 17.62 -4.37
C ALA A 19 -3.66 18.98 -3.67
N LEU A 20 -2.73 19.13 -2.73
CA LEU A 20 -2.43 20.43 -2.11
C LEU A 20 -1.84 21.40 -3.12
N LYS A 21 -0.90 20.95 -3.95
CA LYS A 21 -0.30 21.81 -4.98
C LYS A 21 -1.31 22.27 -6.03
N GLU A 22 -2.21 21.42 -6.47
CA GLU A 22 -3.31 21.77 -7.40
C GLU A 22 -4.28 22.80 -6.79
N ARG A 23 -4.47 22.75 -5.48
CA ARG A 23 -5.25 23.76 -4.74
C ARG A 23 -4.55 25.13 -4.66
N GLY A 24 -3.24 25.19 -4.91
CA GLY A 24 -2.42 26.40 -4.85
C GLY A 24 -1.53 26.50 -3.61
N ASP A 25 -1.47 25.47 -2.77
CA ASP A 25 -0.60 25.45 -1.60
C ASP A 25 0.89 25.32 -2.00
N ILE A 26 1.77 25.87 -1.15
CA ILE A 26 3.22 25.62 -1.25
C ILE A 26 3.52 24.35 -0.45
N VAL A 27 4.03 23.32 -1.15
CA VAL A 27 4.29 22.01 -0.56
C VAL A 27 5.78 21.71 -0.57
N ASP A 28 6.33 21.50 0.62
CA ASP A 28 7.68 20.99 0.85
C ASP A 28 7.60 19.53 1.32
N VAL A 29 8.37 18.63 0.70
CA VAL A 29 8.48 17.22 1.10
C VAL A 29 9.92 16.93 1.52
N ILE A 30 10.09 16.37 2.72
CA ILE A 30 11.38 15.90 3.25
C ILE A 30 11.38 14.38 3.11
N ALA A 31 12.31 13.84 2.33
CA ALA A 31 12.32 12.44 1.91
C ALA A 31 13.73 11.83 1.92
N LEU A 32 13.81 10.54 1.63
CA LEU A 32 15.07 9.83 1.37
C LEU A 32 15.59 10.16 -0.02
N ARG A 33 16.91 9.98 -0.21
CA ARG A 33 17.66 10.19 -1.45
C ARG A 33 18.08 8.84 -2.03
N ARG A 34 17.87 8.64 -3.33
CA ARG A 34 18.51 7.55 -4.08
C ARG A 34 19.96 7.93 -4.41
N GLU A 35 20.74 6.92 -4.74
CA GLU A 35 22.06 7.13 -5.29
C GLU A 35 21.94 7.86 -6.64
N GLY A 36 22.70 8.96 -6.79
CA GLY A 36 22.66 9.81 -7.99
C GLY A 36 21.62 10.93 -7.96
N ASP A 37 20.66 10.94 -7.02
CA ASP A 37 19.72 12.06 -6.91
C ASP A 37 20.39 13.31 -6.29
N GLU A 38 19.91 14.50 -6.67
CA GLU A 38 20.26 15.76 -6.03
C GLU A 38 19.57 15.91 -4.66
N ASP A 39 20.17 16.68 -3.74
CA ASP A 39 19.62 16.96 -2.40
C ASP A 39 18.29 17.72 -2.45
N PHE A 40 18.07 18.54 -3.49
CA PHE A 40 16.88 19.31 -3.71
C PHE A 40 16.42 19.19 -5.17
N GLY A 41 15.11 19.20 -5.38
CA GLY A 41 14.51 19.26 -6.72
C GLY A 41 13.02 19.59 -6.64
N VAL A 42 12.46 19.98 -7.78
CA VAL A 42 11.01 20.21 -7.91
C VAL A 42 10.41 19.09 -8.75
N VAL A 43 9.48 18.34 -8.17
CA VAL A 43 8.79 17.22 -8.84
C VAL A 43 7.31 17.56 -8.92
N GLU A 44 6.75 17.69 -10.10
CA GLU A 44 5.34 18.05 -10.34
C GLU A 44 4.91 19.33 -9.59
N GLY A 45 5.84 20.30 -9.45
CA GLY A 45 5.62 21.55 -8.74
C GLY A 45 5.71 21.47 -7.20
N VAL A 46 6.09 20.31 -6.65
CA VAL A 46 6.34 20.07 -5.23
C VAL A 46 7.84 20.19 -4.95
N ASN A 47 8.23 20.93 -3.91
CA ASN A 47 9.62 21.03 -3.48
C ASN A 47 10.03 19.77 -2.72
N VAL A 48 11.05 19.06 -3.18
CA VAL A 48 11.53 17.80 -2.56
C VAL A 48 12.92 17.97 -2.00
N PHE A 49 13.06 17.83 -0.69
CA PHE A 49 14.32 17.86 0.06
C PHE A 49 14.76 16.44 0.40
N ARG A 50 15.78 15.92 -0.27
CA ARG A 50 16.28 14.55 -0.12
C ARG A 50 17.45 14.55 0.86
N ILE A 51 17.16 14.40 2.15
CA ILE A 51 18.10 14.71 3.25
C ILE A 51 19.01 13.57 3.67
N GLN A 52 18.76 12.34 3.21
CA GLN A 52 19.55 11.19 3.62
C GLN A 52 19.52 10.08 2.56
N PRO A 53 20.70 9.54 2.16
CA PRO A 53 20.76 8.40 1.27
C PRO A 53 20.30 7.11 1.97
N ARG A 54 19.63 6.22 1.21
CA ARG A 54 19.28 4.88 1.66
C ARG A 54 19.95 3.83 0.76
N PRO A 55 20.83 2.98 1.30
CA PRO A 55 21.43 1.88 0.54
C PRO A 55 20.39 0.79 0.22
N VAL A 56 20.50 0.18 -0.95
CA VAL A 56 19.54 -0.79 -1.50
C VAL A 56 19.45 -2.09 -0.68
N ASN A 57 20.51 -2.45 0.10
CA ASN A 57 20.58 -3.71 0.85
C ASN A 57 20.92 -3.49 2.32
N GLU A 58 19.91 -3.28 3.16
CA GLU A 58 20.09 -3.18 4.62
C GLU A 58 20.11 -4.58 5.27
N ARG A 59 21.32 -5.09 5.57
CA ARG A 59 21.51 -6.43 6.16
C ARG A 59 21.48 -6.47 7.70
N ARG A 60 21.70 -5.34 8.41
CA ARG A 60 21.82 -5.31 9.89
C ARG A 60 20.75 -4.46 10.55
N LYS A 61 20.01 -5.03 11.52
CA LYS A 61 18.92 -4.34 12.26
C LYS A 61 19.40 -3.08 13.00
N ARG A 62 20.62 -3.09 13.59
CA ARG A 62 21.19 -1.93 14.32
C ARG A 62 21.40 -0.73 13.41
N ASP A 63 21.85 -0.95 12.17
CA ASP A 63 22.09 0.11 11.20
C ASP A 63 20.77 0.78 10.78
N TYR A 64 19.68 0.00 10.71
CA TYR A 64 18.35 0.49 10.38
C TYR A 64 17.81 1.47 11.46
N THR A 65 17.89 1.11 12.75
CA THR A 65 17.39 1.95 13.85
C THR A 65 18.19 3.27 13.94
N GLY A 66 19.53 3.20 13.83
CA GLY A 66 20.38 4.40 13.84
C GLY A 66 20.09 5.35 12.67
N ARG A 67 19.81 4.81 11.49
CA ARG A 67 19.46 5.62 10.31
C ARG A 67 18.11 6.31 10.43
N ILE A 68 17.11 5.65 11.00
CA ILE A 68 15.81 6.27 11.27
C ILE A 68 15.96 7.42 12.27
N ALA A 69 16.70 7.19 13.37
CA ALA A 69 16.96 8.25 14.36
C ALA A 69 17.70 9.43 13.73
N ARG A 70 18.70 9.18 12.90
CA ARG A 70 19.39 10.22 12.13
C ARG A 70 18.46 10.96 11.17
N PHE A 71 17.58 10.24 10.46
CA PHE A 71 16.60 10.85 9.56
C PHE A 71 15.64 11.75 10.34
N MET A 72 15.14 11.30 11.49
CA MET A 72 14.27 12.10 12.35
C MET A 72 14.96 13.40 12.80
N LEU A 73 16.22 13.35 13.26
CA LEU A 73 16.96 14.53 13.68
C LEU A 73 17.24 15.48 12.51
N ASN A 74 17.66 14.95 11.37
CA ASN A 74 17.87 15.74 10.16
C ASN A 74 16.55 16.37 9.68
N SER A 75 15.43 15.63 9.70
CA SER A 75 14.11 16.15 9.36
C SER A 75 13.70 17.28 10.30
N ALA A 76 13.91 17.13 11.61
CA ALA A 76 13.64 18.18 12.59
C ALA A 76 14.47 19.45 12.32
N ALA A 77 15.74 19.31 11.98
CA ALA A 77 16.62 20.42 11.65
C ALA A 77 16.16 21.16 10.38
N VAL A 78 15.84 20.41 9.31
CA VAL A 78 15.34 20.98 8.03
C VAL A 78 13.98 21.64 8.24
N LEU A 79 13.04 20.99 8.91
CA LEU A 79 11.72 21.55 9.24
C LEU A 79 11.86 22.86 10.02
N THR A 80 12.69 22.89 11.05
CA THR A 80 12.93 24.07 11.88
C THR A 80 13.51 25.22 11.07
N LYS A 81 14.53 24.94 10.24
CA LYS A 81 15.17 25.93 9.37
C LYS A 81 14.17 26.54 8.39
N ARG A 82 13.41 25.67 7.70
CA ARG A 82 12.42 26.10 6.70
C ARG A 82 11.25 26.83 7.33
N HIS A 83 10.74 26.36 8.46
CA HIS A 83 9.65 26.98 9.20
C HIS A 83 9.99 28.38 9.69
N ARG A 84 11.25 28.64 10.10
CA ARG A 84 11.72 29.99 10.45
C ARG A 84 11.77 30.96 9.26
N GLN A 85 11.97 30.45 8.05
CA GLN A 85 12.01 31.26 6.82
C GLN A 85 10.60 31.52 6.30
N ASN A 86 9.77 30.48 6.23
CA ASN A 86 8.38 30.51 5.79
C ASN A 86 7.58 29.59 6.73
N PRO A 87 6.82 30.16 7.68
CA PRO A 87 6.09 29.39 8.65
C PRO A 87 5.10 28.40 8.00
N TYR A 88 5.22 27.12 8.34
CA TYR A 88 4.25 26.11 7.92
C TYR A 88 2.97 26.23 8.74
N GLN A 89 1.84 26.14 8.09
CA GLN A 89 0.52 26.05 8.74
C GLN A 89 0.22 24.60 9.14
N LEU A 90 0.76 23.63 8.39
CA LEU A 90 0.56 22.19 8.60
C LEU A 90 1.86 21.43 8.37
N VAL A 91 2.13 20.46 9.25
CA VAL A 91 3.15 19.41 9.02
C VAL A 91 2.45 18.06 8.95
N HIS A 92 2.53 17.38 7.82
CA HIS A 92 1.98 16.05 7.60
C HIS A 92 3.13 15.04 7.62
N VAL A 93 3.13 14.14 8.60
CA VAL A 93 4.18 13.13 8.80
C VAL A 93 3.64 11.74 8.50
N HIS A 94 4.33 11.02 7.62
CA HIS A 94 3.95 9.68 7.17
C HIS A 94 4.76 8.62 7.93
N SER A 95 4.08 7.65 8.52
CA SER A 95 4.73 6.48 9.10
C SER A 95 5.10 5.48 7.98
N VAL A 96 6.01 4.58 8.14
CA VAL A 96 6.65 4.00 9.30
C VAL A 96 8.04 4.61 9.49
N PRO A 97 8.48 4.98 10.67
CA PRO A 97 7.90 4.76 12.01
C PRO A 97 7.08 5.95 12.53
N ASP A 98 6.11 5.68 13.42
CA ASP A 98 5.17 6.68 13.94
C ASP A 98 5.86 7.81 14.72
N PHE A 99 6.94 7.50 15.46
CA PHE A 99 7.68 8.48 16.25
C PHE A 99 8.41 9.54 15.39
N LEU A 100 8.45 9.38 14.07
CA LEU A 100 8.94 10.40 13.14
C LEU A 100 8.14 11.71 13.28
N VAL A 101 6.90 11.65 13.77
CA VAL A 101 6.06 12.80 14.05
C VAL A 101 6.71 13.83 14.97
N PHE A 102 7.59 13.41 15.88
CA PHE A 102 8.32 14.33 16.78
C PHE A 102 9.32 15.23 16.05
N SER A 103 9.65 14.97 14.79
CA SER A 103 10.41 15.92 13.96
C SER A 103 9.68 17.26 13.78
N ALA A 104 8.35 17.27 13.92
CA ALA A 104 7.51 18.47 13.81
C ALA A 104 7.41 19.30 15.11
N LEU A 105 8.24 19.01 16.14
CA LEU A 105 8.13 19.66 17.46
C LEU A 105 8.18 21.19 17.37
N VAL A 106 9.17 21.75 16.67
CA VAL A 106 9.32 23.21 16.59
C VAL A 106 8.18 23.87 15.81
N PRO A 107 7.80 23.41 14.60
CA PRO A 107 6.60 23.93 13.94
C PRO A 107 5.34 23.84 14.80
N LYS A 108 5.11 22.72 15.51
CA LYS A 108 3.96 22.55 16.39
C LYS A 108 3.94 23.57 17.54
N LEU A 109 5.05 23.78 18.22
CA LEU A 109 5.16 24.78 19.28
C LEU A 109 4.97 26.21 18.79
N SER A 110 5.16 26.44 17.48
CA SER A 110 4.93 27.72 16.81
C SER A 110 3.52 27.86 16.22
N GLY A 111 2.61 26.91 16.48
CA GLY A 111 1.20 26.96 16.05
C GLY A 111 0.88 26.18 14.78
N ALA A 112 1.82 25.47 14.16
CA ALA A 112 1.50 24.60 13.02
C ALA A 112 0.72 23.36 13.47
N ALA A 113 -0.36 23.02 12.75
CA ALA A 113 -1.06 21.76 12.95
C ALA A 113 -0.20 20.56 12.50
N VAL A 114 -0.38 19.40 13.13
CA VAL A 114 0.38 18.18 12.82
C VAL A 114 -0.55 17.01 12.53
N ILE A 115 -0.43 16.42 11.35
CA ILE A 115 -1.07 15.15 10.98
C ILE A 115 -0.02 14.03 11.07
N LEU A 116 -0.41 12.92 11.70
CA LEU A 116 0.29 11.63 11.61
C LEU A 116 -0.50 10.70 10.71
N ASP A 117 0.07 10.29 9.57
CA ASP A 117 -0.54 9.32 8.65
C ASP A 117 0.06 7.94 8.85
N ILE A 118 -0.70 7.02 9.41
CA ILE A 118 -0.29 5.65 9.73
C ILE A 118 -0.61 4.74 8.54
N HIS A 119 0.42 4.38 7.79
CA HIS A 119 0.31 3.49 6.63
C HIS A 119 0.16 2.02 7.04
N ASP A 120 0.90 1.59 8.09
CA ASP A 120 0.85 0.26 8.68
C ASP A 120 0.91 0.38 10.21
N LEU A 121 0.19 -0.48 10.91
CA LEU A 121 0.31 -0.58 12.36
C LEU A 121 1.66 -1.21 12.73
N LEU A 122 2.60 -0.38 13.17
CA LEU A 122 3.97 -0.80 13.47
C LEU A 122 4.06 -1.95 14.49
N PRO A 123 3.29 -1.98 15.61
CA PRO A 123 3.31 -3.10 16.55
C PRO A 123 2.92 -4.42 15.90
N GLU A 124 1.84 -4.44 15.10
CA GLU A 124 1.33 -5.62 14.41
C GLU A 124 2.26 -6.08 13.28
N LEU A 125 2.79 -5.14 12.49
CA LEU A 125 3.77 -5.42 11.45
C LEU A 125 5.03 -6.07 12.04
N TYR A 126 5.53 -5.54 13.15
CA TYR A 126 6.70 -6.08 13.84
C TYR A 126 6.42 -7.47 14.43
N ALA A 127 5.27 -7.63 15.11
CA ALA A 127 4.86 -8.91 15.67
C ALA A 127 4.75 -10.00 14.59
N SER A 128 4.16 -9.67 13.45
CA SER A 128 4.05 -10.56 12.30
C SER A 128 5.42 -10.92 11.70
N LYS A 129 6.27 -9.92 11.46
CA LYS A 129 7.58 -10.11 10.82
C LYS A 129 8.57 -10.89 11.66
N PHE A 130 8.56 -10.68 12.98
CA PHE A 130 9.53 -11.24 13.91
C PHE A 130 8.94 -12.32 14.84
N ARG A 131 7.66 -12.69 14.63
CA ARG A 131 6.92 -13.66 15.44
C ARG A 131 6.97 -13.33 16.94
N VAL A 132 6.84 -12.04 17.27
CA VAL A 132 6.88 -11.54 18.64
C VAL A 132 5.48 -11.63 19.25
N PRO A 133 5.30 -12.24 20.43
CA PRO A 133 4.01 -12.28 21.13
C PRO A 133 3.49 -10.88 21.47
N GLN A 134 2.16 -10.69 21.43
CA GLN A 134 1.55 -9.38 21.72
C GLN A 134 1.64 -8.95 23.19
N ASP A 135 1.89 -9.89 24.09
CA ASP A 135 2.13 -9.65 25.52
C ASP A 135 3.59 -9.30 25.84
N SER A 136 4.49 -9.42 24.87
CA SER A 136 5.93 -9.15 25.04
C SER A 136 6.23 -7.69 25.36
N PHE A 137 7.35 -7.47 26.06
CA PHE A 137 7.86 -6.14 26.37
C PHE A 137 8.04 -5.27 25.10
N TRP A 138 8.58 -5.86 24.03
CA TRP A 138 8.84 -5.14 22.77
C TRP A 138 7.55 -4.69 22.10
N PHE A 139 6.52 -5.53 22.08
CA PHE A 139 5.23 -5.15 21.52
C PHE A 139 4.61 -4.00 22.35
N LYS A 140 4.61 -4.11 23.67
CA LYS A 140 4.12 -3.05 24.56
C LYS A 140 4.88 -1.73 24.40
N LEU A 141 6.20 -1.80 24.19
CA LEU A 141 7.02 -0.61 23.93
C LEU A 141 6.62 0.07 22.61
N MET A 142 6.34 -0.70 21.56
CA MET A 142 5.87 -0.13 20.28
C MET A 142 4.48 0.47 20.40
N VAL A 143 3.55 -0.16 21.13
CA VAL A 143 2.24 0.42 21.45
C VAL A 143 2.38 1.70 22.26
N PHE A 144 3.32 1.76 23.18
CA PHE A 144 3.61 2.98 23.93
C PHE A 144 4.10 4.11 22.98
N ALA A 145 5.03 3.80 22.08
CA ALA A 145 5.51 4.76 21.07
C ALA A 145 4.36 5.23 20.16
N GLU A 146 3.49 4.32 19.69
CA GLU A 146 2.28 4.64 18.92
C GLU A 146 1.37 5.62 19.68
N ARG A 147 1.06 5.32 20.95
CA ARG A 147 0.23 6.19 21.82
C ARG A 147 0.81 7.59 21.94
N ARG A 148 2.14 7.70 22.17
CA ARG A 148 2.81 9.00 22.30
C ARG A 148 2.81 9.77 20.99
N SER A 149 3.02 9.08 19.88
CA SER A 149 2.98 9.67 18.53
C SER A 149 1.57 10.16 18.18
N CYS A 150 0.54 9.36 18.43
CA CYS A 150 -0.86 9.75 18.25
C CYS A 150 -1.27 10.91 19.17
N ALA A 151 -0.80 10.93 20.42
CA ALA A 151 -1.09 12.03 21.35
C ALA A 151 -0.46 13.35 20.89
N PHE A 152 0.75 13.29 20.33
CA PHE A 152 1.47 14.46 19.82
C PHE A 152 0.82 15.08 18.58
N ALA A 153 0.34 14.28 17.63
CA ALA A 153 -0.34 14.79 16.43
C ALA A 153 -1.66 15.51 16.79
N ASP A 154 -2.14 16.42 15.97
CA ASP A 154 -3.45 17.07 16.11
C ASP A 154 -4.55 16.23 15.45
N HIS A 155 -4.17 15.47 14.43
CA HIS A 155 -5.02 14.46 13.79
C HIS A 155 -4.23 13.25 13.34
N VAL A 156 -4.89 12.09 13.31
CA VAL A 156 -4.32 10.82 12.83
C VAL A 156 -5.11 10.36 11.62
N ILE A 157 -4.41 10.09 10.53
CA ILE A 157 -4.95 9.39 9.36
C ILE A 157 -4.48 7.94 9.44
N VAL A 158 -5.32 7.01 9.02
CA VAL A 158 -4.96 5.58 8.96
C VAL A 158 -5.46 4.94 7.66
N ALA A 159 -4.75 3.92 7.18
CA ALA A 159 -4.96 3.38 5.84
C ALA A 159 -6.20 2.49 5.68
N ASN A 160 -6.84 2.02 6.75
CA ASN A 160 -8.08 1.23 6.67
C ASN A 160 -8.91 1.27 7.97
N ASP A 161 -10.18 0.85 7.88
CA ASP A 161 -11.15 0.95 8.97
C ASP A 161 -10.88 -0.05 10.11
N LEU A 162 -10.39 -1.26 9.83
CA LEU A 162 -10.05 -2.23 10.89
C LEU A 162 -8.92 -1.69 11.77
N TRP A 163 -7.93 -1.06 11.15
CA TRP A 163 -6.84 -0.43 11.89
C TRP A 163 -7.30 0.84 12.62
N ARG A 164 -8.26 1.59 12.04
CA ARG A 164 -8.88 2.72 12.74
C ARG A 164 -9.58 2.25 14.02
N GLU A 165 -10.40 1.21 13.94
CA GLU A 165 -11.09 0.62 15.09
C GLU A 165 -10.09 0.20 16.19
N ARG A 166 -8.98 -0.43 15.78
CA ARG A 166 -7.90 -0.84 16.68
C ARG A 166 -7.20 0.35 17.34
N LEU A 167 -6.86 1.38 16.58
CA LEU A 167 -6.23 2.60 17.10
C LEU A 167 -7.14 3.34 18.08
N ILE A 168 -8.42 3.45 17.77
CA ILE A 168 -9.42 4.07 18.67
C ILE A 168 -9.53 3.30 19.97
N GLY A 169 -9.49 1.97 19.93
CA GLY A 169 -9.56 1.13 21.12
C GLY A 169 -8.32 1.23 22.04
N ARG A 170 -7.18 1.78 21.55
CA ARG A 170 -5.95 1.76 22.35
C ARG A 170 -5.11 3.04 22.39
N SER A 171 -5.15 3.91 21.36
CA SER A 171 -4.12 4.94 21.18
C SER A 171 -4.63 6.35 20.85
N VAL A 172 -5.83 6.49 20.29
CA VAL A 172 -6.35 7.76 19.80
C VAL A 172 -7.86 7.86 20.00
N PRO A 173 -8.44 9.03 20.38
CA PRO A 173 -9.89 9.21 20.42
C PRO A 173 -10.49 9.22 19.00
N ALA A 174 -11.72 8.72 18.86
CA ALA A 174 -12.41 8.59 17.57
C ALA A 174 -12.52 9.91 16.79
N SER A 175 -12.72 11.04 17.50
CA SER A 175 -12.81 12.37 16.90
C SER A 175 -11.51 12.89 16.28
N LYS A 176 -10.38 12.25 16.59
CA LYS A 176 -9.04 12.62 16.14
C LYS A 176 -8.48 11.63 15.11
N CYS A 177 -9.27 10.66 14.63
CA CYS A 177 -8.81 9.60 13.75
C CYS A 177 -9.74 9.41 12.55
N THR A 178 -9.19 9.52 11.34
CA THR A 178 -9.93 9.36 10.07
C THR A 178 -9.27 8.31 9.20
N THR A 179 -10.07 7.49 8.52
CA THR A 179 -9.57 6.57 7.50
C THR A 179 -9.44 7.30 6.17
N VAL A 180 -8.24 7.25 5.58
CA VAL A 180 -8.02 7.57 4.16
C VAL A 180 -7.31 6.37 3.54
N ARG A 181 -8.01 5.65 2.68
CA ARG A 181 -7.47 4.43 2.04
C ARG A 181 -6.43 4.77 0.98
N ASN A 182 -5.63 3.78 0.58
CA ASN A 182 -4.79 3.89 -0.60
C ASN A 182 -5.66 3.74 -1.85
N TYR A 183 -6.12 4.85 -2.39
CA TYR A 183 -6.98 4.88 -3.57
C TYR A 183 -6.17 4.86 -4.87
N PRO A 184 -6.65 4.22 -5.95
CA PRO A 184 -6.01 4.28 -7.24
C PRO A 184 -6.21 5.65 -7.91
N VAL A 185 -5.26 6.05 -8.74
CA VAL A 185 -5.42 7.15 -9.70
C VAL A 185 -5.97 6.56 -10.99
N LEU A 186 -7.24 6.84 -11.31
CA LEU A 186 -7.93 6.21 -12.45
C LEU A 186 -7.26 6.49 -13.80
N ASP A 187 -6.73 7.71 -13.99
CA ASP A 187 -6.12 8.11 -15.26
C ASP A 187 -4.90 7.27 -15.64
N LEU A 188 -4.22 6.69 -14.63
CA LEU A 188 -3.11 5.76 -14.86
C LEU A 188 -3.56 4.53 -15.67
N PHE A 189 -4.76 4.01 -15.38
CA PHE A 189 -5.32 2.81 -16.01
C PHE A 189 -6.10 3.15 -17.27
N LYS A 190 -6.88 4.24 -17.28
CA LYS A 190 -7.65 4.71 -18.45
C LYS A 190 -6.76 5.09 -19.64
N SER A 191 -5.53 5.51 -19.37
CA SER A 191 -4.55 5.84 -20.42
C SER A 191 -3.93 4.61 -21.08
N CYS A 192 -4.16 3.39 -20.55
CA CYS A 192 -3.63 2.15 -21.09
C CYS A 192 -4.63 1.51 -22.05
N VAL A 193 -4.16 1.09 -23.22
CA VAL A 193 -4.97 0.34 -24.19
C VAL A 193 -4.79 -1.15 -23.94
N ARG A 194 -5.90 -1.89 -23.87
CA ARG A 194 -5.87 -3.36 -23.77
C ARG A 194 -5.47 -3.96 -25.12
N GLU A 195 -4.34 -4.64 -25.15
CA GLU A 195 -3.85 -5.38 -26.30
C GLU A 195 -4.30 -6.85 -26.18
N ARG A 196 -5.01 -7.35 -27.20
CA ARG A 196 -5.39 -8.79 -27.24
C ARG A 196 -4.16 -9.62 -27.62
N LYS A 197 -3.76 -10.55 -26.75
CA LYS A 197 -2.65 -11.47 -26.99
C LYS A 197 -3.15 -12.86 -27.40
N ASN A 198 -3.06 -13.18 -28.67
CA ASN A 198 -2.94 -14.51 -29.30
C ASN A 198 -3.71 -15.67 -28.62
N GLY A 199 -4.94 -15.48 -28.15
CA GLY A 199 -5.77 -16.54 -27.58
C GLY A 199 -5.35 -17.04 -26.18
N LYS A 200 -4.32 -16.45 -25.56
CA LYS A 200 -3.91 -16.78 -24.20
C LYS A 200 -4.83 -16.14 -23.17
N PHE A 201 -5.02 -16.82 -22.06
CA PHE A 201 -5.74 -16.34 -20.88
C PHE A 201 -4.72 -15.99 -19.78
N LEU A 202 -4.56 -14.70 -19.49
CA LEU A 202 -3.53 -14.22 -18.58
C LEU A 202 -4.07 -14.05 -17.16
N ILE A 203 -3.56 -14.86 -16.24
CA ILE A 203 -3.77 -14.71 -14.82
C ILE A 203 -2.58 -13.92 -14.26
N THR A 204 -2.83 -12.89 -13.43
CA THR A 204 -1.74 -12.01 -12.99
C THR A 204 -1.80 -11.70 -11.49
N TYR A 205 -0.61 -11.68 -10.89
CA TYR A 205 -0.35 -11.14 -9.55
C TYR A 205 0.81 -10.14 -9.62
N PRO A 206 0.61 -8.85 -9.36
CA PRO A 206 1.67 -7.87 -9.15
C PRO A 206 1.85 -7.58 -7.65
N GLY A 207 3.07 -7.56 -7.14
CA GLY A 207 3.32 -7.16 -5.76
C GLY A 207 4.54 -7.80 -5.12
N SER A 208 4.71 -7.59 -3.82
CA SER A 208 5.81 -8.18 -3.07
C SER A 208 5.66 -9.70 -2.95
N LEU A 209 6.79 -10.41 -3.11
CA LEU A 209 6.84 -11.88 -3.02
C LEU A 209 7.30 -12.29 -1.61
N ASN A 210 6.45 -12.01 -0.63
CA ASN A 210 6.64 -12.37 0.77
C ASN A 210 5.60 -13.40 1.19
N LYS A 211 5.90 -14.24 2.16
CA LYS A 211 5.07 -15.37 2.60
C LYS A 211 3.61 -14.98 2.88
N HIS A 212 3.37 -13.86 3.55
CA HIS A 212 2.03 -13.39 3.91
C HIS A 212 1.14 -13.05 2.70
N GLN A 213 1.70 -12.91 1.51
CA GLN A 213 0.95 -12.69 0.27
C GLN A 213 0.29 -13.97 -0.29
N GLY A 214 0.65 -15.15 0.22
CA GLY A 214 -0.05 -16.40 -0.10
C GLY A 214 0.20 -16.97 -1.51
N LEU A 215 1.24 -16.54 -2.22
CA LEU A 215 1.52 -16.97 -3.59
C LEU A 215 1.75 -18.49 -3.73
N GLU A 216 2.20 -19.15 -2.68
CA GLU A 216 2.26 -20.63 -2.69
C GLU A 216 0.89 -21.25 -2.94
N VAL A 217 -0.16 -20.72 -2.28
CA VAL A 217 -1.55 -21.19 -2.48
C VAL A 217 -1.97 -20.96 -3.94
N ALA A 218 -1.64 -19.80 -4.53
CA ALA A 218 -2.00 -19.49 -5.90
C ALA A 218 -1.28 -20.40 -6.94
N ILE A 219 0.01 -20.68 -6.74
CA ILE A 219 0.76 -21.58 -7.64
C ILE A 219 0.21 -23.00 -7.56
N ARG A 220 -0.07 -23.52 -6.35
CA ARG A 220 -0.67 -24.85 -6.16
C ARG A 220 -2.07 -24.91 -6.79
N ALA A 221 -2.89 -23.90 -6.59
CA ALA A 221 -4.23 -23.78 -7.17
C ALA A 221 -4.17 -23.81 -8.71
N PHE A 222 -3.29 -22.99 -9.30
CA PHE A 222 -3.10 -22.96 -10.75
C PHE A 222 -2.64 -24.32 -11.28
N GLY A 223 -1.70 -24.99 -10.62
CA GLY A 223 -1.22 -26.32 -10.98
C GLY A 223 -2.33 -27.37 -11.03
N ARG A 224 -3.30 -27.32 -10.08
CA ARG A 224 -4.45 -28.25 -10.05
C ARG A 224 -5.35 -28.12 -11.28
N VAL A 225 -5.47 -26.93 -11.85
CA VAL A 225 -6.43 -26.67 -12.96
C VAL A 225 -5.77 -26.36 -14.29
N SER A 226 -4.46 -26.18 -14.36
CA SER A 226 -3.73 -25.80 -15.57
C SER A 226 -3.97 -26.77 -16.74
N GLY A 227 -4.07 -28.09 -16.47
CA GLY A 227 -4.40 -29.11 -17.49
C GLY A 227 -5.79 -28.95 -18.09
N ARG A 228 -6.74 -28.38 -17.36
CA ARG A 228 -8.12 -28.07 -17.82
C ARG A 228 -8.22 -26.73 -18.57
N MET A 229 -7.16 -25.91 -18.50
CA MET A 229 -7.10 -24.56 -19.09
C MET A 229 -5.89 -24.43 -20.03
N PRO A 230 -5.89 -25.06 -21.21
CA PRO A 230 -4.70 -25.23 -22.04
C PRO A 230 -4.07 -23.91 -22.52
N ASN A 231 -4.83 -22.82 -22.56
CA ASN A 231 -4.38 -21.51 -22.98
C ASN A 231 -4.07 -20.55 -21.83
N ALA A 232 -4.18 -20.97 -20.54
CA ALA A 232 -3.95 -20.09 -19.41
C ALA A 232 -2.46 -20.02 -19.03
N GLU A 233 -1.99 -18.85 -18.69
CA GLU A 233 -0.66 -18.55 -18.15
C GLU A 233 -0.79 -17.76 -16.85
N PHE A 234 0.08 -18.03 -15.87
CA PHE A 234 0.11 -17.27 -14.62
C PHE A 234 1.39 -16.43 -14.54
N HIS A 235 1.23 -15.13 -14.53
CA HIS A 235 2.30 -14.15 -14.52
C HIS A 235 2.41 -13.46 -13.15
N ILE A 236 3.57 -13.57 -12.52
CA ILE A 236 3.87 -13.04 -11.19
C ILE A 236 4.93 -11.94 -11.33
N TYR A 237 4.57 -10.70 -10.97
CA TYR A 237 5.43 -9.52 -11.09
C TYR A 237 5.85 -9.03 -9.71
N GLY A 238 7.15 -8.95 -9.44
CA GLY A 238 7.66 -8.36 -8.21
C GLY A 238 8.90 -9.01 -7.64
N GLU A 239 9.28 -8.54 -6.46
CA GLU A 239 10.43 -9.01 -5.69
C GLU A 239 10.03 -9.32 -4.25
N GLY A 240 10.81 -10.20 -3.62
CA GLY A 240 10.62 -10.55 -2.21
C GLY A 240 11.46 -11.74 -1.77
N ALA A 241 11.52 -11.92 -0.46
CA ALA A 241 12.35 -12.97 0.13
C ALA A 241 11.90 -14.40 -0.25
N ASP A 242 10.64 -14.57 -0.64
CA ASP A 242 10.05 -15.86 -0.96
C ASP A 242 10.17 -16.25 -2.44
N LYS A 243 10.63 -15.32 -3.31
CA LYS A 243 10.71 -15.54 -4.78
C LYS A 243 11.46 -16.82 -5.16
N PRO A 244 12.67 -17.12 -4.63
CA PRO A 244 13.40 -18.34 -5.00
C PRO A 244 12.62 -19.62 -4.64
N ARG A 245 11.95 -19.64 -3.48
CA ARG A 245 11.15 -20.78 -3.03
C ARG A 245 9.90 -20.98 -3.91
N LEU A 246 9.26 -19.90 -4.33
CA LEU A 246 8.09 -19.94 -5.21
C LEU A 246 8.46 -20.41 -6.62
N MET A 247 9.61 -20.01 -7.14
CA MET A 247 10.15 -20.49 -8.42
C MET A 247 10.42 -21.99 -8.34
N GLN A 248 11.09 -22.47 -7.27
CA GLN A 248 11.33 -23.90 -7.07
C GLN A 248 10.01 -24.68 -6.99
N LEU A 249 9.00 -24.16 -6.29
CA LEU A 249 7.68 -24.81 -6.22
C LEU A 249 7.04 -24.96 -7.62
N ALA A 250 7.14 -23.94 -8.48
CA ALA A 250 6.61 -24.03 -9.84
C ALA A 250 7.33 -25.11 -10.65
N THR A 251 8.66 -25.22 -10.53
CA THR A 251 9.47 -26.27 -11.17
C THR A 251 9.11 -27.66 -10.63
N ASP A 252 8.99 -27.84 -9.31
CA ASP A 252 8.61 -29.11 -8.68
C ASP A 252 7.21 -29.60 -9.13
N MET A 253 6.34 -28.65 -9.51
CA MET A 253 5.00 -28.93 -10.05
C MET A 253 4.96 -29.02 -11.59
N HIS A 254 6.09 -28.96 -12.28
CA HIS A 254 6.19 -28.98 -13.74
C HIS A 254 5.39 -27.88 -14.44
N LEU A 255 5.47 -26.64 -13.91
CA LEU A 255 4.75 -25.46 -14.40
C LEU A 255 5.68 -24.42 -15.05
N ASP A 256 6.91 -24.75 -15.39
CA ASP A 256 7.93 -23.79 -15.91
C ASP A 256 7.51 -23.11 -17.22
N ASP A 257 6.68 -23.75 -18.01
CA ASP A 257 6.11 -23.27 -19.28
C ASP A 257 4.76 -22.52 -19.09
N ARG A 258 4.26 -22.43 -17.87
CA ARG A 258 2.90 -21.90 -17.56
C ARG A 258 2.89 -20.84 -16.45
N VAL A 259 3.89 -20.82 -15.57
CA VAL A 259 4.06 -19.85 -14.47
C VAL A 259 5.32 -19.04 -14.70
N PHE A 260 5.14 -17.72 -14.90
CA PHE A 260 6.23 -16.83 -15.28
C PHE A 260 6.51 -15.79 -14.17
N PHE A 261 7.76 -15.71 -13.74
CA PHE A 261 8.21 -14.74 -12.74
C PHE A 261 8.91 -13.56 -13.42
N HIS A 262 8.42 -12.36 -13.13
CA HIS A 262 8.98 -11.12 -13.62
C HIS A 262 9.54 -10.28 -12.46
N ASN A 263 10.46 -9.37 -12.78
CA ASN A 263 10.96 -8.41 -11.80
C ASN A 263 9.93 -7.31 -11.50
N GLY A 264 10.17 -6.54 -10.43
CA GLY A 264 9.37 -5.36 -10.14
C GLY A 264 9.49 -4.32 -11.26
N MET A 265 8.39 -3.63 -11.53
CA MET A 265 8.27 -2.64 -12.60
C MET A 265 7.80 -1.29 -12.03
N PRO A 266 8.10 -0.16 -12.72
CA PRO A 266 7.47 1.12 -12.43
C PRO A 266 5.94 1.05 -12.50
N SER A 267 5.24 1.87 -11.71
CA SER A 267 3.76 1.85 -11.61
C SER A 267 3.05 1.98 -12.96
N ARG A 268 3.61 2.77 -13.90
CA ARG A 268 3.03 2.95 -15.24
C ARG A 268 3.09 1.67 -16.09
N ASP A 269 4.18 0.91 -15.96
CA ASP A 269 4.36 -0.33 -16.72
C ASP A 269 3.51 -1.45 -16.12
N ILE A 270 3.41 -1.50 -14.77
CA ILE A 270 2.53 -2.46 -14.12
C ILE A 270 1.04 -2.18 -14.40
N ALA A 271 0.64 -0.91 -14.56
CA ALA A 271 -0.72 -0.57 -14.97
C ALA A 271 -1.05 -1.14 -16.37
N ARG A 272 -0.11 -1.10 -17.32
CA ARG A 272 -0.28 -1.74 -18.64
C ARG A 272 -0.42 -3.26 -18.53
N VAL A 273 0.37 -3.90 -17.66
CA VAL A 273 0.23 -5.34 -17.37
C VAL A 273 -1.15 -5.62 -16.82
N MET A 274 -1.61 -4.85 -15.84
CA MET A 274 -2.92 -5.02 -15.23
C MET A 274 -4.05 -4.90 -16.25
N VAL A 275 -4.05 -3.87 -17.10
CA VAL A 275 -5.07 -3.69 -18.15
C VAL A 275 -5.11 -4.86 -19.15
N ASN A 276 -3.97 -5.53 -19.35
CA ASN A 276 -3.87 -6.69 -20.24
C ASN A 276 -4.15 -8.04 -19.56
N THR A 277 -4.52 -8.04 -18.28
CA THR A 277 -4.86 -9.24 -17.50
C THR A 277 -6.30 -9.70 -17.78
N ASP A 278 -6.53 -11.00 -17.83
CA ASP A 278 -7.87 -11.60 -17.96
C ASP A 278 -8.47 -11.98 -16.61
N LEU A 279 -7.62 -12.30 -15.63
CA LEU A 279 -8.03 -12.61 -14.25
C LEU A 279 -6.93 -12.23 -13.27
N ALA A 280 -7.27 -11.46 -12.26
CA ALA A 280 -6.39 -11.15 -11.14
C ALA A 280 -6.58 -12.14 -10.00
N VAL A 281 -5.48 -12.47 -9.30
CA VAL A 281 -5.52 -13.31 -8.10
C VAL A 281 -4.90 -12.55 -6.93
N GLU A 282 -5.64 -12.45 -5.80
CA GLU A 282 -5.19 -11.85 -4.55
C GLU A 282 -5.24 -12.88 -3.42
N PRO A 283 -4.17 -13.70 -3.26
CA PRO A 283 -4.21 -14.91 -2.44
C PRO A 283 -3.75 -14.70 -0.99
N LYS A 284 -3.95 -13.51 -0.40
CA LYS A 284 -3.50 -13.17 0.94
C LYS A 284 -3.84 -14.23 1.98
N MET A 285 -2.90 -14.48 2.90
CA MET A 285 -3.09 -15.43 3.99
C MET A 285 -3.94 -14.83 5.11
N SER A 286 -4.97 -15.56 5.56
CA SER A 286 -5.81 -15.16 6.69
C SER A 286 -5.22 -15.54 8.05
N GLN A 287 -4.40 -16.57 8.10
CA GLN A 287 -3.73 -17.05 9.33
C GLN A 287 -2.68 -16.07 9.87
N ILE A 288 -2.21 -15.13 9.05
CA ILE A 288 -1.28 -14.08 9.47
C ILE A 288 -2.10 -12.83 9.77
N ALA A 289 -2.23 -12.46 11.05
CA ALA A 289 -3.08 -11.37 11.53
C ALA A 289 -2.86 -10.05 10.76
N PHE A 290 -1.61 -9.67 10.53
CA PHE A 290 -1.30 -8.48 9.72
C PHE A 290 -1.82 -8.60 8.28
N SER A 291 -1.65 -9.73 7.63
CA SER A 291 -2.14 -9.97 6.26
C SER A 291 -3.66 -9.96 6.18
N ASN A 292 -4.33 -10.51 7.19
CA ASN A 292 -5.78 -10.58 7.29
C ASN A 292 -6.45 -9.19 7.40
N GLU A 293 -5.72 -8.20 7.94
CA GLU A 293 -6.23 -6.83 8.17
C GLU A 293 -5.62 -5.75 7.25
N ALA A 294 -4.49 -6.02 6.60
CA ALA A 294 -3.85 -5.06 5.71
C ALA A 294 -4.60 -4.95 4.37
N ALA A 295 -5.09 -3.76 4.02
CA ALA A 295 -5.78 -3.54 2.76
C ALA A 295 -4.82 -3.70 1.56
N SER A 296 -5.27 -4.42 0.53
CA SER A 296 -4.53 -4.55 -0.72
C SER A 296 -4.89 -3.42 -1.68
N THR A 297 -3.90 -2.65 -2.11
CA THR A 297 -4.07 -1.62 -3.14
C THR A 297 -4.41 -2.23 -4.49
N LYS A 298 -3.88 -3.43 -4.77
CA LYS A 298 -4.05 -4.15 -6.03
C LYS A 298 -5.51 -4.40 -6.40
N ILE A 299 -6.37 -4.65 -5.40
CA ILE A 299 -7.81 -4.90 -5.66
C ILE A 299 -8.44 -3.68 -6.33
N LEU A 300 -8.26 -2.48 -5.77
CA LEU A 300 -8.79 -1.25 -6.36
C LEU A 300 -8.12 -0.91 -7.70
N GLU A 301 -6.84 -1.22 -7.85
CA GLU A 301 -6.09 -1.03 -9.09
C GLU A 301 -6.60 -1.96 -10.20
N PHE A 302 -6.88 -3.24 -9.91
CA PHE A 302 -7.50 -4.16 -10.88
C PHE A 302 -8.94 -3.77 -11.21
N MET A 303 -9.72 -3.27 -10.25
CA MET A 303 -11.04 -2.69 -10.52
C MET A 303 -10.92 -1.50 -11.49
N ALA A 304 -9.96 -0.59 -11.26
CA ALA A 304 -9.70 0.53 -12.16
C ALA A 304 -9.21 0.09 -13.55
N ALA A 305 -8.53 -1.06 -13.65
CA ALA A 305 -8.10 -1.67 -14.90
C ALA A 305 -9.24 -2.46 -15.62
N GLY A 306 -10.42 -2.59 -15.00
CA GLY A 306 -11.53 -3.38 -15.55
C GLY A 306 -11.26 -4.88 -15.61
N VAL A 307 -10.57 -5.43 -14.60
CA VAL A 307 -10.14 -6.82 -14.53
C VAL A 307 -10.89 -7.55 -13.42
N PRO A 308 -11.48 -8.73 -13.69
CA PRO A 308 -12.12 -9.55 -12.68
C PRO A 308 -11.09 -10.12 -11.69
N ILE A 309 -11.52 -10.32 -10.43
CA ILE A 309 -10.63 -10.65 -9.33
C ILE A 309 -11.13 -11.86 -8.56
N VAL A 310 -10.26 -12.84 -8.35
CA VAL A 310 -10.43 -13.90 -7.34
C VAL A 310 -9.58 -13.54 -6.12
N ALA A 311 -10.19 -13.46 -4.94
CA ALA A 311 -9.51 -13.03 -3.72
C ALA A 311 -9.80 -13.96 -2.54
N SER A 312 -8.82 -14.11 -1.65
CA SER A 312 -9.02 -14.77 -0.36
C SER A 312 -10.00 -14.00 0.52
N ARG A 313 -10.89 -14.69 1.21
CA ARG A 313 -11.82 -14.12 2.18
C ARG A 313 -11.07 -13.75 3.47
N THR A 314 -10.47 -12.58 3.48
CA THR A 314 -9.83 -12.01 4.68
C THR A 314 -10.78 -11.01 5.36
N SER A 315 -10.51 -10.65 6.62
CA SER A 315 -11.31 -9.67 7.37
C SER A 315 -11.39 -8.32 6.66
N ILE A 316 -10.27 -7.87 6.08
CA ILE A 316 -10.24 -6.58 5.39
C ILE A 316 -10.97 -6.62 4.04
N HIS A 317 -10.87 -7.71 3.28
CA HIS A 317 -11.57 -7.84 2.02
C HIS A 317 -13.09 -7.88 2.26
N SER A 318 -13.56 -8.69 3.21
CA SER A 318 -14.99 -8.79 3.58
C SER A 318 -15.55 -7.49 4.19
N ARG A 319 -14.69 -6.61 4.73
CA ARG A 319 -15.08 -5.30 5.23
C ARG A 319 -15.46 -4.33 4.11
N TYR A 320 -14.81 -4.43 2.95
CA TYR A 320 -14.94 -3.46 1.87
C TYR A 320 -15.68 -3.97 0.63
N TYR A 321 -15.69 -5.28 0.40
CA TYR A 321 -16.18 -5.86 -0.83
C TYR A 321 -17.13 -7.02 -0.54
N ASP A 322 -18.24 -7.08 -1.25
CA ASP A 322 -19.16 -8.21 -1.20
C ASP A 322 -18.84 -9.26 -2.29
N ASP A 323 -19.58 -10.37 -2.29
CA ASP A 323 -19.41 -11.49 -3.22
C ASP A 323 -19.79 -11.13 -4.68
N THR A 324 -20.37 -9.97 -4.91
CA THR A 324 -20.72 -9.49 -6.25
C THR A 324 -19.58 -8.70 -6.90
N ILE A 325 -18.69 -8.14 -6.09
CA ILE A 325 -17.53 -7.33 -6.50
C ILE A 325 -16.28 -8.20 -6.62
N LEU A 326 -16.12 -9.18 -5.73
CA LEU A 326 -14.98 -10.12 -5.74
C LEU A 326 -15.51 -11.57 -5.78
N LYS A 327 -14.84 -12.43 -6.56
CA LYS A 327 -15.00 -13.87 -6.43
C LYS A 327 -14.18 -14.34 -5.25
N TYR A 328 -14.83 -14.74 -4.16
CA TYR A 328 -14.14 -15.17 -2.96
C TYR A 328 -13.90 -16.68 -2.95
N TYR A 329 -12.78 -17.05 -2.33
CA TYR A 329 -12.49 -18.41 -1.89
C TYR A 329 -12.08 -18.41 -0.41
N ASP A 330 -12.21 -19.54 0.27
CA ASP A 330 -11.76 -19.69 1.65
C ASP A 330 -10.24 -19.56 1.71
N ALA A 331 -9.77 -18.57 2.48
CA ALA A 331 -8.34 -18.23 2.53
C ALA A 331 -7.48 -19.45 2.93
N ASP A 332 -6.26 -19.47 2.40
CA ASP A 332 -5.27 -20.53 2.61
C ASP A 332 -5.66 -21.92 2.03
N ASN A 333 -6.73 -22.00 1.23
CA ASN A 333 -7.24 -23.22 0.59
C ASN A 333 -6.97 -23.19 -0.94
N ASP A 334 -5.96 -23.95 -1.39
CA ASP A 334 -5.56 -23.99 -2.80
C ASP A 334 -6.57 -24.72 -3.70
N GLU A 335 -7.35 -25.66 -3.16
CA GLU A 335 -8.41 -26.34 -3.90
C GLU A 335 -9.59 -25.41 -4.18
N ALA A 336 -10.05 -24.68 -3.18
CA ALA A 336 -11.11 -23.69 -3.33
C ALA A 336 -10.69 -22.55 -4.30
N LEU A 337 -9.43 -22.10 -4.23
CA LEU A 337 -8.89 -21.14 -5.20
C LEU A 337 -8.84 -21.70 -6.61
N ALA A 338 -8.45 -22.96 -6.79
CA ALA A 338 -8.41 -23.63 -8.08
C ALA A 338 -9.78 -23.67 -8.76
N GLU A 339 -10.82 -24.05 -8.02
CA GLU A 339 -12.19 -24.06 -8.54
C GLU A 339 -12.68 -22.65 -8.88
N CYS A 340 -12.36 -21.64 -8.08
CA CYS A 340 -12.68 -20.24 -8.42
C CYS A 340 -11.97 -19.78 -9.70
N ILE A 341 -10.68 -20.08 -9.87
CA ILE A 341 -9.92 -19.75 -11.10
C ILE A 341 -10.56 -20.44 -12.31
N PHE A 342 -10.89 -21.73 -12.21
CA PHE A 342 -11.50 -22.48 -13.30
C PHE A 342 -12.89 -21.95 -13.64
N ALA A 343 -13.73 -21.65 -12.64
CA ALA A 343 -15.04 -21.05 -12.84
C ALA A 343 -14.94 -19.72 -13.60
N MET A 344 -14.02 -18.85 -13.16
CA MET A 344 -13.81 -17.57 -13.82
C MET A 344 -13.21 -17.71 -15.23
N TRP A 345 -12.36 -18.70 -15.49
CA TRP A 345 -11.87 -19.00 -16.83
C TRP A 345 -12.97 -19.47 -17.77
N SER A 346 -13.83 -20.38 -17.32
CA SER A 346 -14.88 -21.02 -18.13
C SER A 346 -16.14 -20.16 -18.34
N ASN A 347 -16.35 -19.13 -17.49
CA ASN A 347 -17.55 -18.30 -17.52
C ASN A 347 -17.25 -16.82 -17.84
N PRO A 348 -17.22 -16.41 -19.12
CA PRO A 348 -16.97 -15.04 -19.51
C PRO A 348 -18.09 -14.06 -19.09
N ASP A 349 -19.32 -14.53 -18.90
CA ASP A 349 -20.44 -13.70 -18.46
C ASP A 349 -20.25 -13.29 -17.00
N GLU A 350 -19.91 -14.23 -16.12
CA GLU A 350 -19.60 -13.96 -14.72
C GLU A 350 -18.45 -12.93 -14.58
N ARG A 351 -17.40 -13.05 -15.40
CA ARG A 351 -16.32 -12.05 -15.42
C ARG A 351 -16.84 -10.66 -15.81
N ARG A 352 -17.71 -10.56 -16.83
CA ARG A 352 -18.27 -9.27 -17.27
C ARG A 352 -19.15 -8.63 -16.21
N GLU A 353 -19.99 -9.42 -15.55
CA GLU A 353 -20.86 -8.93 -14.47
C GLU A 353 -20.05 -8.42 -13.28
N GLN A 354 -19.03 -9.18 -12.85
CA GLN A 354 -18.14 -8.75 -11.77
C GLN A 354 -17.44 -7.42 -12.11
N VAL A 355 -16.89 -7.29 -13.32
CA VAL A 355 -16.23 -6.06 -13.77
C VAL A 355 -17.17 -4.86 -13.76
N LEU A 356 -18.42 -5.02 -14.22
CA LEU A 356 -19.40 -3.93 -14.18
C LEU A 356 -19.65 -3.42 -12.76
N ARG A 357 -19.79 -4.33 -11.78
CA ARG A 357 -20.01 -3.96 -10.37
C ARG A 357 -18.74 -3.38 -9.74
N ALA A 358 -17.58 -3.96 -10.05
CA ALA A 358 -16.29 -3.45 -9.60
C ALA A 358 -16.01 -2.03 -10.13
N ASN A 359 -16.37 -1.73 -11.38
CA ASN A 359 -16.24 -0.39 -11.94
C ASN A 359 -17.13 0.62 -11.20
N GLN A 360 -18.39 0.28 -10.91
CA GLN A 360 -19.27 1.16 -10.12
C GLN A 360 -18.72 1.43 -8.72
N TYR A 361 -18.10 0.43 -8.10
CA TYR A 361 -17.45 0.60 -6.80
C TYR A 361 -16.24 1.51 -6.89
N VAL A 362 -15.32 1.30 -7.85
CA VAL A 362 -14.10 2.09 -7.96
C VAL A 362 -14.35 3.53 -8.42
N ASP A 363 -15.43 3.80 -9.17
CA ASP A 363 -15.83 5.16 -9.54
C ASP A 363 -16.15 6.03 -8.31
N GLN A 364 -16.59 5.42 -7.21
CA GLN A 364 -16.84 6.10 -5.93
C GLN A 364 -15.66 5.99 -4.95
N ASN A 365 -14.71 5.07 -5.20
CA ASN A 365 -13.60 4.72 -4.33
C ASN A 365 -12.25 4.88 -5.03
N ASN A 366 -12.02 6.04 -5.63
CA ASN A 366 -10.76 6.46 -6.24
C ASN A 366 -10.28 7.78 -5.63
N TRP A 367 -9.06 8.20 -5.98
CA TRP A 367 -8.48 9.40 -5.40
C TRP A 367 -9.24 10.68 -5.78
N GLU A 368 -9.67 10.83 -7.02
CA GLU A 368 -10.40 12.01 -7.51
C GLU A 368 -11.72 12.21 -6.75
N ALA A 369 -12.44 11.13 -6.46
CA ALA A 369 -13.67 11.16 -5.68
C ALA A 369 -13.42 11.46 -4.18
N LYS A 370 -12.28 11.03 -3.63
CA LYS A 370 -11.99 11.06 -2.19
C LYS A 370 -11.05 12.18 -1.74
N ARG A 371 -10.27 12.78 -2.64
CA ARG A 371 -9.33 13.86 -2.30
C ARG A 371 -9.95 15.04 -1.55
N GLY A 372 -11.21 15.34 -1.83
CA GLY A 372 -11.95 16.40 -1.15
C GLY A 372 -12.11 16.17 0.35
N GLU A 373 -12.17 14.92 0.81
CA GLU A 373 -12.22 14.60 2.25
C GLU A 373 -10.91 14.97 2.94
N TYR A 374 -9.78 14.67 2.31
CA TYR A 374 -8.45 15.04 2.79
C TYR A 374 -8.26 16.58 2.83
N LEU A 375 -8.64 17.25 1.75
CA LEU A 375 -8.51 18.73 1.67
C LEU A 375 -9.34 19.44 2.74
N ARG A 376 -10.59 19.00 2.99
CA ARG A 376 -11.42 19.51 4.09
C ARG A 376 -10.82 19.27 5.47
N LEU A 377 -10.16 18.11 5.69
CA LEU A 377 -9.45 17.85 6.93
C LEU A 377 -8.29 18.85 7.12
N VAL A 378 -7.51 19.11 6.07
CA VAL A 378 -6.42 20.10 6.10
C VAL A 378 -6.98 21.49 6.45
N ASP A 379 -8.06 21.94 5.79
CA ASP A 379 -8.69 23.22 6.05
C ASP A 379 -9.17 23.35 7.51
N THR A 380 -9.83 22.29 8.00
CA THR A 380 -10.32 22.26 9.39
C THR A 380 -9.19 22.42 10.42
N LEU A 381 -8.01 21.86 10.13
CA LEU A 381 -6.87 21.91 11.04
C LEU A 381 -6.13 23.26 10.93
N THR A 382 -6.01 23.82 9.73
CA THR A 382 -5.30 25.09 9.51
C THR A 382 -6.10 26.31 9.91
N LEU A 383 -7.46 26.24 9.92
CA LEU A 383 -8.33 27.32 10.39
C LEU A 383 -8.42 27.41 11.93
N ARG A 384 -7.99 26.38 12.67
CA ARG A 384 -8.00 26.35 14.14
C ARG A 384 -6.76 26.99 14.77
N HIS A 385 -5.78 27.30 13.98
CA HIS A 385 -4.49 27.89 14.35
C HIS A 385 -4.27 29.22 13.62
#